data_3b4bfe85092615bd9c3dd13079602778
#
_entry.id   3b4bfe85092615bd9c3dd13079602778
#
_cell.length_a   1.000
_cell.length_b   1.000
_cell.length_c   1.000
_cell.angle_alpha   90.00
_cell.angle_beta   90.00
_cell.angle_gamma   90.00
#
_symmetry.space_group_name_H-M   'P 1'
#
loop_
_entity.id
_entity.type
_entity.pdbx_description
1 polymer ?
#
loop_
_entity_poly.entity_id
_entity_poly.type
_entity_poly.pdbx_seq_one_letter_code
_entity_poly.pdbx_strand_id
1 'polypeptide(L)'
;MIPNPLDFSGKTVLVVGGSSGIGNGIAQAFRRHGAQVQVWGTRATAADYQGLEGSDLDGLTYAQVDVSDFAAVLDAAQPEALDVLVLCQGTVAYGREEFQIDTFRRIIDVNLNSLMACAEKFRDVLAARRGSLITISSVGGLRATRGNPAYAASKAGAIHLTRALAQAWAHKGIRVNGVAPGLVDTKLTKVTIDDAARLRERLEGIPAERLGTPQDMAGACLYLASSLASYVVGQTIVVDGGRTL
;
A
#
# COMPACT_ATOMS: atom_id res chain seq x y z
N MET A 1 8.66 32.31 -5.71
CA MET A 1 7.75 31.47 -4.89
C MET A 1 8.46 30.19 -4.54
N ILE A 2 8.39 29.75 -3.29
CA ILE A 2 8.90 28.43 -2.88
C ILE A 2 7.96 27.39 -3.50
N PRO A 3 8.46 26.41 -4.29
CA PRO A 3 7.61 25.39 -4.89
C PRO A 3 6.85 24.62 -3.79
N ASN A 4 5.56 24.33 -4.02
CA ASN A 4 4.81 23.47 -3.10
C ASN A 4 5.38 22.04 -3.18
N PRO A 5 5.98 21.50 -2.12
CA PRO A 5 6.60 20.18 -2.15
C PRO A 5 5.58 19.03 -2.32
N LEU A 6 4.31 19.32 -2.14
CA LEU A 6 3.19 18.38 -2.34
C LEU A 6 2.46 18.62 -3.69
N ASP A 7 3.04 19.38 -4.61
CA ASP A 7 2.56 19.48 -5.99
C ASP A 7 3.13 18.31 -6.80
N PHE A 8 2.24 17.43 -7.27
CA PHE A 8 2.58 16.29 -8.13
C PHE A 8 2.14 16.51 -9.58
N SER A 9 1.91 17.76 -10.00
CA SER A 9 1.61 18.09 -11.40
C SER A 9 2.71 17.58 -12.33
N GLY A 10 2.32 16.88 -13.40
CA GLY A 10 3.25 16.25 -14.35
C GLY A 10 3.96 15.00 -13.81
N LYS A 11 3.58 14.50 -12.66
CA LYS A 11 4.08 13.24 -12.09
C LYS A 11 3.18 12.07 -12.44
N THR A 12 3.78 10.92 -12.73
CA THR A 12 3.10 9.66 -12.97
C THR A 12 3.20 8.79 -11.73
N VAL A 13 2.06 8.32 -11.26
CA VAL A 13 1.92 7.49 -10.05
C VAL A 13 1.20 6.20 -10.40
N LEU A 14 1.74 5.06 -9.97
CA LEU A 14 1.06 3.77 -10.01
C LEU A 14 0.76 3.30 -8.58
N VAL A 15 -0.51 2.96 -8.32
CA VAL A 15 -0.93 2.35 -7.06
C VAL A 15 -1.42 0.92 -7.33
N VAL A 16 -0.61 -0.05 -7.00
CA VAL A 16 -0.99 -1.47 -7.05
C VAL A 16 -1.92 -1.77 -5.88
N GLY A 17 -3.10 -2.35 -6.15
CA GLY A 17 -4.17 -2.46 -5.16
C GLY A 17 -4.88 -1.13 -4.89
N GLY A 18 -4.81 -0.20 -5.87
CA GLY A 18 -5.40 1.15 -5.78
C GLY A 18 -6.89 1.23 -6.08
N SER A 19 -7.54 0.10 -6.36
CA SER A 19 -8.96 0.08 -6.73
C SER A 19 -9.92 0.17 -5.54
N SER A 20 -9.47 0.01 -4.29
CA SER A 20 -10.32 0.08 -3.11
C SER A 20 -9.54 0.42 -1.83
N GLY A 21 -10.27 0.81 -0.78
CA GLY A 21 -9.76 0.99 0.58
C GLY A 21 -8.57 1.97 0.69
N ILE A 22 -7.52 1.57 1.39
CA ILE A 22 -6.31 2.39 1.60
C ILE A 22 -5.69 2.79 0.26
N GLY A 23 -5.53 1.85 -0.67
CA GLY A 23 -4.93 2.11 -1.97
C GLY A 23 -5.71 3.13 -2.79
N ASN A 24 -7.05 3.05 -2.75
CA ASN A 24 -7.90 4.02 -3.42
C ASN A 24 -7.79 5.42 -2.80
N GLY A 25 -7.80 5.52 -1.45
CA GLY A 25 -7.58 6.79 -0.77
C GLY A 25 -6.23 7.43 -1.12
N ILE A 26 -5.17 6.62 -1.24
CA ILE A 26 -3.83 7.07 -1.67
C ILE A 26 -3.89 7.55 -3.13
N ALA A 27 -4.48 6.77 -4.04
CA ALA A 27 -4.58 7.11 -5.46
C ALA A 27 -5.32 8.44 -5.67
N GLN A 28 -6.48 8.59 -5.02
CA GLN A 28 -7.26 9.84 -5.08
C GLN A 28 -6.52 11.03 -4.45
N ALA A 29 -5.71 10.81 -3.40
CA ALA A 29 -4.90 11.88 -2.84
C ALA A 29 -3.83 12.36 -3.82
N PHE A 30 -3.08 11.48 -4.47
CA PHE A 30 -2.12 11.87 -5.51
C PHE A 30 -2.79 12.59 -6.67
N ARG A 31 -3.98 12.11 -7.14
CA ARG A 31 -4.75 12.79 -8.18
C ARG A 31 -5.13 14.22 -7.78
N ARG A 32 -5.64 14.41 -6.56
CA ARG A 32 -5.98 15.75 -6.04
C ARG A 32 -4.78 16.69 -5.93
N HIS A 33 -3.57 16.14 -5.85
CA HIS A 33 -2.32 16.90 -5.86
C HIS A 33 -1.69 17.01 -7.26
N GLY A 34 -2.46 16.74 -8.33
CA GLY A 34 -2.08 17.01 -9.72
C GLY A 34 -1.42 15.84 -10.45
N ALA A 35 -1.21 14.68 -9.82
CA ALA A 35 -0.60 13.53 -10.47
C ALA A 35 -1.51 12.89 -11.52
N GLN A 36 -0.91 12.30 -12.55
CA GLN A 36 -1.53 11.29 -13.39
C GLN A 36 -1.42 9.95 -12.68
N VAL A 37 -2.57 9.35 -12.32
CA VAL A 37 -2.60 8.16 -11.48
C VAL A 37 -3.19 6.98 -12.20
N GLN A 38 -2.44 5.88 -12.25
CA GLN A 38 -2.90 4.56 -12.65
C GLN A 38 -3.09 3.70 -11.40
N VAL A 39 -4.12 2.85 -11.43
CA VAL A 39 -4.38 1.87 -10.38
C VAL A 39 -4.52 0.47 -10.96
N TRP A 40 -4.02 -0.53 -10.23
CA TRP A 40 -4.25 -1.93 -10.52
C TRP A 40 -5.26 -2.52 -9.55
N GLY A 41 -6.12 -3.40 -10.08
CA GLY A 41 -7.09 -4.17 -9.32
C GLY A 41 -7.44 -5.47 -10.02
N THR A 42 -8.27 -6.31 -9.39
CA THR A 42 -8.54 -7.68 -9.85
C THR A 42 -9.82 -7.83 -10.67
N ARG A 43 -10.74 -6.85 -10.63
CA ARG A 43 -11.98 -6.93 -11.42
C ARG A 43 -11.71 -6.66 -12.89
N ALA A 44 -12.59 -7.14 -13.79
CA ALA A 44 -12.39 -7.02 -15.22
C ALA A 44 -12.31 -5.56 -15.70
N THR A 45 -13.14 -4.69 -15.16
CA THR A 45 -13.23 -3.28 -15.58
C THR A 45 -13.33 -2.32 -14.40
N ALA A 46 -13.06 -1.04 -14.64
CA ALA A 46 -13.29 0.03 -13.66
C ALA A 46 -14.78 0.13 -13.27
N ALA A 47 -15.69 -0.13 -14.20
CA ALA A 47 -17.14 -0.08 -13.94
C ALA A 47 -17.59 -1.09 -12.87
N ASP A 48 -16.88 -2.20 -12.70
CA ASP A 48 -17.20 -3.22 -11.70
C ASP A 48 -16.94 -2.76 -10.26
N TYR A 49 -16.30 -1.60 -10.09
CA TYR A 49 -16.09 -0.94 -8.79
C TYR A 49 -17.13 0.15 -8.50
N GLN A 50 -17.98 0.50 -9.48
CA GLN A 50 -18.96 1.57 -9.33
C GLN A 50 -19.96 1.25 -8.22
N GLY A 51 -20.22 2.20 -7.33
CA GLY A 51 -21.13 2.03 -6.18
C GLY A 51 -20.57 1.19 -5.03
N LEU A 52 -19.33 0.69 -5.14
CA LEU A 52 -18.69 -0.02 -4.02
C LEU A 52 -18.06 0.99 -3.05
N GLU A 53 -18.34 0.79 -1.78
CA GLU A 53 -17.76 1.59 -0.70
C GLU A 53 -16.22 1.54 -0.72
N GLY A 54 -15.61 2.72 -0.62
CA GLY A 54 -14.14 2.86 -0.64
C GLY A 54 -13.48 2.58 -1.99
N SER A 55 -14.25 2.64 -3.08
CA SER A 55 -13.78 2.40 -4.44
C SER A 55 -14.24 3.54 -5.36
N ASP A 56 -13.51 4.65 -5.37
CA ASP A 56 -13.72 5.76 -6.30
C ASP A 56 -12.60 5.73 -7.36
N LEU A 57 -12.96 5.38 -8.59
CA LEU A 57 -12.02 5.34 -9.73
C LEU A 57 -12.16 6.55 -10.66
N ASP A 58 -12.94 7.57 -10.28
CA ASP A 58 -13.09 8.77 -11.09
C ASP A 58 -11.73 9.48 -11.26
N GLY A 59 -11.40 9.80 -12.51
CA GLY A 59 -10.14 10.44 -12.89
C GLY A 59 -8.88 9.58 -12.71
N LEU A 60 -9.02 8.27 -12.46
CA LEU A 60 -7.93 7.30 -12.41
C LEU A 60 -7.91 6.42 -13.66
N THR A 61 -6.72 6.07 -14.14
CA THR A 61 -6.56 5.04 -15.16
C THR A 61 -6.55 3.66 -14.49
N TYR A 62 -7.43 2.76 -14.90
CA TYR A 62 -7.53 1.42 -14.34
C TYR A 62 -6.91 0.37 -15.25
N ALA A 63 -6.23 -0.61 -14.65
CA ALA A 63 -5.82 -1.84 -15.32
C ALA A 63 -6.15 -3.06 -14.45
N GLN A 64 -6.67 -4.12 -15.07
CA GLN A 64 -6.85 -5.40 -14.42
C GLN A 64 -5.50 -6.12 -14.33
N VAL A 65 -5.01 -6.33 -13.13
CA VAL A 65 -3.82 -7.15 -12.86
C VAL A 65 -4.03 -7.90 -11.56
N ASP A 66 -4.01 -9.23 -11.62
CA ASP A 66 -3.97 -10.08 -10.44
C ASP A 66 -2.50 -10.28 -10.04
N VAL A 67 -2.11 -9.71 -8.92
CA VAL A 67 -0.72 -9.77 -8.43
C VAL A 67 -0.33 -11.14 -7.86
N SER A 68 -1.27 -12.08 -7.72
CA SER A 68 -0.98 -13.47 -7.40
C SER A 68 -0.47 -14.26 -8.61
N ASP A 69 -0.74 -13.75 -9.81
CA ASP A 69 -0.18 -14.24 -11.07
C ASP A 69 1.04 -13.37 -11.44
N PHE A 70 2.24 -13.89 -11.17
CA PHE A 70 3.47 -13.16 -11.46
C PHE A 70 3.73 -12.99 -12.95
N ALA A 71 3.22 -13.87 -13.81
CA ALA A 71 3.30 -13.69 -15.25
C ALA A 71 2.44 -12.49 -15.67
N ALA A 72 1.21 -12.38 -15.16
CA ALA A 72 0.35 -11.22 -15.40
C ALA A 72 0.99 -9.91 -14.91
N VAL A 73 1.72 -9.94 -13.79
CA VAL A 73 2.49 -8.77 -13.33
C VAL A 73 3.57 -8.40 -14.34
N LEU A 74 4.34 -9.35 -14.84
CA LEU A 74 5.43 -9.09 -15.79
C LEU A 74 4.91 -8.60 -17.15
N ASP A 75 3.79 -9.14 -17.62
CA ASP A 75 3.18 -8.82 -18.92
C ASP A 75 2.37 -7.51 -18.88
N ALA A 76 1.96 -7.03 -17.70
CA ALA A 76 1.18 -5.81 -17.58
C ALA A 76 1.90 -4.62 -18.22
N ALA A 77 1.11 -3.73 -18.86
CA ALA A 77 1.65 -2.53 -19.49
C ALA A 77 2.42 -1.67 -18.48
N GLN A 78 3.59 -1.21 -18.91
CA GLN A 78 4.46 -0.34 -18.13
C GLN A 78 4.34 1.10 -18.63
N PRO A 79 4.16 2.10 -17.75
CA PRO A 79 4.19 3.49 -18.17
C PRO A 79 5.58 3.89 -18.66
N GLU A 80 5.65 4.81 -19.62
CA GLU A 80 6.94 5.33 -20.14
C GLU A 80 7.78 6.03 -19.06
N ALA A 81 7.11 6.62 -18.06
CA ALA A 81 7.74 7.26 -16.91
C ALA A 81 6.97 6.93 -15.64
N LEU A 82 7.68 6.70 -14.54
CA LEU A 82 7.07 6.44 -13.24
C LEU A 82 7.84 7.19 -12.15
N ASP A 83 7.20 8.18 -11.55
CA ASP A 83 7.78 8.96 -10.46
C ASP A 83 7.50 8.34 -9.08
N VAL A 84 6.33 7.70 -8.92
CA VAL A 84 5.94 7.06 -7.65
C VAL A 84 5.27 5.70 -7.91
N LEU A 85 5.76 4.67 -7.23
CA LEU A 85 5.13 3.36 -7.16
C LEU A 85 4.66 3.10 -5.72
N VAL A 86 3.37 2.89 -5.53
CA VAL A 86 2.80 2.49 -4.24
C VAL A 86 2.33 1.04 -4.34
N LEU A 87 2.89 0.18 -3.49
CA LEU A 87 2.53 -1.24 -3.39
C LEU A 87 1.59 -1.43 -2.20
N CYS A 88 0.27 -1.35 -2.47
CA CYS A 88 -0.80 -1.40 -1.47
C CYS A 88 -1.62 -2.69 -1.53
N GLN A 89 -1.25 -3.63 -2.39
CA GLN A 89 -1.91 -4.93 -2.48
C GLN A 89 -1.76 -5.73 -1.18
N GLY A 90 -2.79 -6.50 -0.85
CA GLY A 90 -2.75 -7.36 0.30
C GLY A 90 -4.07 -8.08 0.56
N THR A 91 -3.97 -9.23 1.21
CA THR A 91 -5.09 -10.06 1.63
C THR A 91 -4.85 -10.64 3.01
N VAL A 92 -5.91 -11.11 3.64
CA VAL A 92 -5.92 -11.77 4.95
C VAL A 92 -6.95 -12.88 4.90
N ALA A 93 -6.75 -13.96 5.63
CA ALA A 93 -7.77 -14.97 5.86
C ALA A 93 -8.17 -15.00 7.34
N TYR A 94 -9.47 -15.17 7.57
CA TYR A 94 -10.06 -15.22 8.91
C TYR A 94 -10.36 -16.67 9.31
N GLY A 95 -10.96 -16.89 10.48
CA GLY A 95 -11.36 -18.23 10.93
C GLY A 95 -10.19 -19.19 11.18
N ARG A 96 -8.97 -18.68 11.40
CA ARG A 96 -7.73 -19.47 11.57
C ARG A 96 -7.29 -20.24 10.32
N GLU A 97 -7.82 -19.92 9.15
CA GLU A 97 -7.41 -20.57 7.88
C GLU A 97 -5.92 -20.36 7.56
N GLU A 98 -5.30 -19.28 8.06
CA GLU A 98 -3.87 -19.00 7.83
C GLU A 98 -2.92 -20.00 8.49
N PHE A 99 -3.41 -20.90 9.34
CA PHE A 99 -2.64 -22.01 9.89
C PHE A 99 -2.55 -23.20 8.93
N GLN A 100 -3.28 -23.18 7.82
CA GLN A 100 -3.18 -24.16 6.74
C GLN A 100 -2.14 -23.71 5.73
N ILE A 101 -1.27 -24.64 5.32
CA ILE A 101 -0.11 -24.31 4.50
C ILE A 101 -0.47 -23.67 3.14
N ASP A 102 -1.54 -24.08 2.51
CA ASP A 102 -1.94 -23.53 1.21
C ASP A 102 -2.46 -22.08 1.33
N THR A 103 -3.24 -21.80 2.38
CA THR A 103 -3.66 -20.44 2.71
C THR A 103 -2.47 -19.57 3.10
N PHE A 104 -1.54 -20.13 3.90
CA PHE A 104 -0.31 -19.43 4.26
C PHE A 104 0.48 -19.03 3.01
N ARG A 105 0.76 -19.96 2.09
CA ARG A 105 1.47 -19.69 0.82
C ARG A 105 0.78 -18.59 0.02
N ARG A 106 -0.52 -18.72 -0.23
CA ARG A 106 -1.29 -17.72 -0.97
C ARG A 106 -1.18 -16.31 -0.37
N ILE A 107 -1.21 -16.18 0.96
CA ILE A 107 -1.07 -14.89 1.62
C ILE A 107 0.36 -14.33 1.49
N ILE A 108 1.38 -15.17 1.60
CA ILE A 108 2.77 -14.77 1.36
C ILE A 108 2.95 -14.32 -0.10
N ASP A 109 2.38 -15.04 -1.06
CA ASP A 109 2.49 -14.69 -2.48
C ASP A 109 1.87 -13.33 -2.77
N VAL A 110 0.64 -13.07 -2.29
CA VAL A 110 -0.03 -11.78 -2.49
C VAL A 110 0.63 -10.65 -1.71
N ASN A 111 0.99 -10.86 -0.43
CA ASN A 111 1.38 -9.76 0.45
C ASN A 111 2.89 -9.46 0.44
N LEU A 112 3.72 -10.40 -0.02
CA LEU A 112 5.18 -10.25 0.02
C LEU A 112 5.83 -10.53 -1.33
N ASN A 113 5.62 -11.71 -1.93
CA ASN A 113 6.29 -12.06 -3.18
C ASN A 113 5.87 -11.13 -4.32
N SER A 114 4.60 -10.73 -4.39
CA SER A 114 4.11 -9.76 -5.36
C SER A 114 4.74 -8.37 -5.21
N LEU A 115 5.12 -7.97 -3.98
CA LEU A 115 5.84 -6.70 -3.78
C LEU A 115 7.19 -6.73 -4.49
N MET A 116 7.91 -7.85 -4.38
CA MET A 116 9.20 -8.01 -5.07
C MET A 116 9.01 -8.06 -6.58
N ALA A 117 8.01 -8.80 -7.09
CA ALA A 117 7.72 -8.89 -8.52
C ALA A 117 7.40 -7.50 -9.13
N CYS A 118 6.53 -6.73 -8.48
CA CYS A 118 6.24 -5.35 -8.91
C CYS A 118 7.47 -4.44 -8.80
N ALA A 119 8.22 -4.53 -7.72
CA ALA A 119 9.41 -3.71 -7.50
C ALA A 119 10.47 -3.97 -8.59
N GLU A 120 10.71 -5.25 -8.94
CA GLU A 120 11.63 -5.64 -10.01
C GLU A 120 11.17 -5.10 -11.36
N LYS A 121 9.90 -5.30 -11.72
CA LYS A 121 9.33 -4.82 -12.98
C LYS A 121 9.53 -3.33 -13.20
N PHE A 122 9.29 -2.52 -12.17
CA PHE A 122 9.30 -1.06 -12.30
C PHE A 122 10.63 -0.41 -11.91
N ARG A 123 11.64 -1.18 -11.53
CA ARG A 123 12.93 -0.66 -11.06
C ARG A 123 13.57 0.34 -12.00
N ASP A 124 13.66 0.01 -13.29
CA ASP A 124 14.45 0.80 -14.24
C ASP A 124 13.73 2.11 -14.63
N VAL A 125 12.40 2.09 -14.74
CA VAL A 125 11.63 3.34 -14.98
C VAL A 125 11.60 4.23 -13.75
N LEU A 126 11.58 3.68 -12.53
CA LEU A 126 11.76 4.45 -11.30
C LEU A 126 13.17 5.06 -11.23
N ALA A 127 14.21 4.30 -11.58
CA ALA A 127 15.58 4.78 -11.58
C ALA A 127 15.77 5.96 -12.56
N ALA A 128 15.20 5.85 -13.77
CA ALA A 128 15.24 6.92 -14.77
C ALA A 128 14.63 8.24 -14.27
N ARG A 129 13.67 8.16 -13.36
CA ARG A 129 12.98 9.32 -12.76
C ARG A 129 13.51 9.69 -11.36
N ARG A 130 14.48 8.96 -10.83
CA ARG A 130 14.91 9.05 -9.40
C ARG A 130 13.70 8.98 -8.46
N GLY A 131 12.81 8.03 -8.75
CA GLY A 131 11.47 7.96 -8.20
C GLY A 131 11.40 7.43 -6.76
N SER A 132 10.18 7.29 -6.28
CA SER A 132 9.87 6.80 -4.93
C SER A 132 9.06 5.51 -5.00
N LEU A 133 9.49 4.47 -4.29
CA LEU A 133 8.74 3.23 -4.06
C LEU A 133 8.25 3.24 -2.61
N ILE A 134 6.94 3.04 -2.42
CA ILE A 134 6.30 3.02 -1.11
C ILE A 134 5.56 1.71 -0.93
N THR A 135 5.92 0.94 0.09
CA THR A 135 5.22 -0.30 0.46
C THR A 135 4.19 -0.05 1.55
N ILE A 136 3.02 -0.68 1.47
CA ILE A 136 2.03 -0.64 2.55
C ILE A 136 2.11 -1.95 3.33
N SER A 137 2.76 -1.87 4.50
CA SER A 137 2.88 -2.97 5.45
C SER A 137 1.69 -3.00 6.44
N SER A 138 1.94 -3.16 7.71
CA SER A 138 0.95 -3.08 8.80
C SER A 138 1.68 -3.07 10.14
N VAL A 139 1.06 -2.52 11.19
CA VAL A 139 1.49 -2.77 12.58
C VAL A 139 1.45 -4.25 12.95
N GLY A 140 0.68 -5.08 12.22
CA GLY A 140 0.72 -6.54 12.32
C GLY A 140 2.05 -7.17 11.93
N GLY A 141 2.92 -6.43 11.21
CA GLY A 141 4.31 -6.83 10.93
C GLY A 141 5.29 -6.44 12.04
N LEU A 142 4.88 -5.58 12.98
CA LEU A 142 5.70 -5.12 14.12
C LEU A 142 5.34 -5.85 15.42
N ARG A 143 4.14 -6.42 15.49
CA ARG A 143 3.58 -7.08 16.68
C ARG A 143 3.06 -8.46 16.30
N ALA A 144 3.09 -9.39 17.26
CA ALA A 144 2.44 -10.68 17.07
C ALA A 144 0.91 -10.53 16.93
N THR A 145 0.33 -11.30 16.03
CA THR A 145 -1.13 -11.38 15.83
C THR A 145 -1.60 -12.81 16.17
N ARG A 146 -2.62 -12.93 17.03
CA ARG A 146 -3.07 -14.24 17.55
C ARG A 146 -3.67 -15.15 16.47
N GLY A 147 -4.28 -14.58 15.42
CA GLY A 147 -5.11 -15.33 14.46
C GLY A 147 -4.59 -15.39 13.04
N ASN A 148 -3.59 -14.58 12.69
CA ASN A 148 -3.18 -14.32 11.31
C ASN A 148 -1.66 -14.45 11.14
N PRO A 149 -1.08 -15.66 11.28
CA PRO A 149 0.37 -15.85 11.23
C PRO A 149 0.96 -15.54 9.85
N ALA A 150 0.28 -15.91 8.76
CA ALA A 150 0.74 -15.62 7.40
C ALA A 150 0.73 -14.13 7.10
N TYR A 151 -0.35 -13.44 7.48
CA TYR A 151 -0.46 -11.99 7.36
C TYR A 151 0.66 -11.29 8.13
N ALA A 152 0.85 -11.64 9.42
CA ALA A 152 1.88 -11.04 10.26
C ALA A 152 3.29 -11.27 9.67
N ALA A 153 3.61 -12.51 9.28
CA ALA A 153 4.89 -12.85 8.66
C ALA A 153 5.11 -12.07 7.34
N SER A 154 4.08 -12.01 6.48
CA SER A 154 4.15 -11.26 5.22
C SER A 154 4.39 -9.78 5.41
N LYS A 155 3.71 -9.16 6.40
CA LYS A 155 3.86 -7.72 6.68
C LYS A 155 5.18 -7.38 7.39
N ALA A 156 5.71 -8.29 8.21
CA ALA A 156 7.08 -8.20 8.74
C ALA A 156 8.11 -8.33 7.61
N GLY A 157 7.91 -9.29 6.70
CA GLY A 157 8.72 -9.43 5.48
C GLY A 157 8.70 -8.18 4.61
N ALA A 158 7.54 -7.55 4.41
CA ALA A 158 7.40 -6.30 3.65
C ALA A 158 8.19 -5.14 4.29
N ILE A 159 8.19 -5.01 5.62
CA ILE A 159 8.99 -4.01 6.34
C ILE A 159 10.48 -4.24 6.08
N HIS A 160 10.93 -5.49 6.16
CA HIS A 160 12.35 -5.79 5.94
C HIS A 160 12.74 -5.69 4.46
N LEU A 161 11.88 -6.12 3.55
CA LEU A 161 12.07 -5.97 2.10
C LEU A 161 12.24 -4.48 1.72
N THR A 162 11.45 -3.59 2.33
CA THR A 162 11.59 -2.14 2.15
C THR A 162 13.01 -1.67 2.45
N ARG A 163 13.61 -2.13 3.56
CA ARG A 163 14.99 -1.80 3.94
C ARG A 163 16.02 -2.37 2.98
N ALA A 164 15.84 -3.62 2.59
CA ALA A 164 16.75 -4.31 1.67
C ALA A 164 16.78 -3.64 0.28
N LEU A 165 15.59 -3.33 -0.29
CA LEU A 165 15.48 -2.64 -1.56
C LEU A 165 16.01 -1.19 -1.48
N ALA A 166 15.75 -0.50 -0.36
CA ALA A 166 16.29 0.84 -0.13
C ALA A 166 17.82 0.86 -0.18
N GLN A 167 18.46 -0.06 0.55
CA GLN A 167 19.91 -0.18 0.55
C GLN A 167 20.45 -0.55 -0.85
N ALA A 168 19.78 -1.48 -1.54
CA ALA A 168 20.20 -1.94 -2.85
C ALA A 168 20.06 -0.89 -3.96
N TRP A 169 19.05 0.02 -3.86
CA TRP A 169 18.70 0.90 -4.98
C TRP A 169 18.92 2.40 -4.72
N ALA A 170 19.34 2.80 -3.52
CA ALA A 170 19.63 4.20 -3.21
C ALA A 170 20.67 4.81 -4.17
N HIS A 171 21.70 4.03 -4.55
CA HIS A 171 22.72 4.48 -5.51
C HIS A 171 22.17 4.74 -6.93
N LYS A 172 21.00 4.17 -7.26
CA LYS A 172 20.27 4.43 -8.52
C LYS A 172 19.36 5.67 -8.42
N GLY A 173 19.31 6.32 -7.25
CA GLY A 173 18.44 7.45 -6.97
C GLY A 173 17.01 7.05 -6.58
N ILE A 174 16.68 5.78 -6.45
CA ILE A 174 15.36 5.34 -6.00
C ILE A 174 15.28 5.42 -4.48
N ARG A 175 14.28 6.14 -3.95
CA ARG A 175 13.96 6.09 -2.52
C ARG A 175 12.92 5.02 -2.26
N VAL A 176 13.21 4.07 -1.39
CA VAL A 176 12.26 3.02 -1.00
C VAL A 176 11.93 3.21 0.46
N ASN A 177 10.64 3.38 0.76
CA ASN A 177 10.14 3.55 2.12
C ASN A 177 8.81 2.80 2.29
N GLY A 178 8.27 2.77 3.50
CA GLY A 178 7.03 2.09 3.79
C GLY A 178 6.11 2.89 4.71
N VAL A 179 4.85 2.50 4.73
CA VAL A 179 3.85 2.91 5.71
C VAL A 179 3.32 1.65 6.40
N ALA A 180 3.20 1.68 7.71
CA ALA A 180 2.62 0.62 8.52
C ALA A 180 1.30 1.10 9.15
N PRO A 181 0.15 0.86 8.51
CA PRO A 181 -1.16 1.23 9.04
C PRO A 181 -1.51 0.49 10.33
N GLY A 182 -2.22 1.18 11.23
CA GLY A 182 -3.00 0.58 12.29
C GLY A 182 -4.32 -0.01 11.80
N LEU A 183 -5.36 0.08 12.63
CA LEU A 183 -6.71 -0.34 12.25
C LEU A 183 -7.38 0.79 11.46
N VAL A 184 -7.60 0.56 10.17
CA VAL A 184 -8.21 1.51 9.22
C VAL A 184 -9.56 0.99 8.81
N ASP A 185 -10.57 1.86 8.74
CA ASP A 185 -11.89 1.51 8.25
C ASP A 185 -11.85 1.22 6.75
N THR A 186 -11.97 -0.07 6.41
CA THR A 186 -11.94 -0.57 5.03
C THR A 186 -12.70 -1.89 4.95
N LYS A 187 -13.03 -2.33 3.75
CA LYS A 187 -13.64 -3.65 3.52
C LYS A 187 -12.88 -4.80 4.20
N LEU A 188 -11.56 -4.71 4.26
CA LEU A 188 -10.70 -5.75 4.87
C LEU A 188 -10.93 -5.87 6.38
N THR A 189 -11.29 -4.79 7.05
CA THR A 189 -11.46 -4.72 8.51
C THR A 189 -12.91 -4.84 8.98
N LYS A 190 -13.89 -4.90 8.05
CA LYS A 190 -15.33 -4.98 8.37
C LYS A 190 -15.68 -6.10 9.35
N VAL A 191 -15.07 -7.28 9.23
CA VAL A 191 -15.26 -8.39 10.18
C VAL A 191 -15.00 -7.98 11.65
N THR A 192 -14.16 -6.97 11.85
CA THR A 192 -13.81 -6.45 13.19
C THR A 192 -14.69 -5.27 13.57
N ILE A 193 -15.05 -4.38 12.63
CA ILE A 193 -15.73 -3.12 12.92
C ILE A 193 -17.25 -3.24 12.89
N ASP A 194 -17.82 -4.22 12.20
CA ASP A 194 -19.27 -4.45 12.17
C ASP A 194 -19.81 -5.06 13.48
N ASP A 195 -18.93 -5.53 14.36
CA ASP A 195 -19.27 -5.98 15.71
C ASP A 195 -18.98 -4.84 16.71
N ALA A 196 -20.01 -4.24 17.27
CA ALA A 196 -19.90 -3.09 18.16
C ALA A 196 -19.07 -3.35 19.43
N ALA A 197 -19.10 -4.57 19.97
CA ALA A 197 -18.32 -4.93 21.15
C ALA A 197 -16.84 -5.04 20.81
N ARG A 198 -16.52 -5.69 19.70
CA ARG A 198 -15.15 -5.78 19.18
C ARG A 198 -14.60 -4.41 18.79
N LEU A 199 -15.41 -3.59 18.15
CA LEU A 199 -15.00 -2.22 17.77
C LEU A 199 -14.61 -1.43 19.01
N ARG A 200 -15.42 -1.45 20.08
CA ARG A 200 -15.14 -0.76 21.35
C ARG A 200 -13.82 -1.25 21.95
N GLU A 201 -13.65 -2.57 22.10
CA GLU A 201 -12.39 -3.16 22.60
C GLU A 201 -11.17 -2.71 21.78
N ARG A 202 -11.32 -2.58 20.45
CA ARG A 202 -10.23 -2.15 19.57
C ARG A 202 -9.93 -0.66 19.71
N LEU A 203 -10.94 0.17 19.91
CA LEU A 203 -10.79 1.62 20.11
C LEU A 203 -10.13 1.94 21.45
N GLU A 204 -10.45 1.22 22.52
CA GLU A 204 -9.78 1.36 23.83
C GLU A 204 -8.25 1.17 23.74
N GLY A 205 -7.77 0.37 22.77
CA GLY A 205 -6.35 0.18 22.51
C GLY A 205 -5.74 1.15 21.52
N ILE A 206 -6.43 2.23 21.13
CA ILE A 206 -5.93 3.27 20.21
C ILE A 206 -5.97 4.62 20.93
N PRO A 207 -4.81 5.21 21.32
CA PRO A 207 -4.77 6.49 22.03
C PRO A 207 -5.49 7.64 21.32
N ALA A 208 -5.55 7.63 19.99
CA ALA A 208 -6.30 8.61 19.21
C ALA A 208 -7.83 8.42 19.24
N GLU A 209 -8.35 7.39 19.91
CA GLU A 209 -9.76 7.06 20.15
C GLU A 209 -10.63 6.97 18.86
N ARG A 210 -9.99 6.71 17.71
CA ARG A 210 -10.66 6.52 16.44
C ARG A 210 -9.94 5.52 15.55
N LEU A 211 -10.66 4.98 14.58
CA LEU A 211 -10.07 4.27 13.46
C LEU A 211 -9.28 5.24 12.57
N GLY A 212 -8.24 4.72 11.93
CA GLY A 212 -7.61 5.41 10.82
C GLY A 212 -8.54 5.45 9.60
N THR A 213 -8.29 6.39 8.71
CA THR A 213 -8.94 6.52 7.41
C THR A 213 -7.93 6.28 6.30
N PRO A 214 -8.36 5.95 5.06
CA PRO A 214 -7.46 5.91 3.92
C PRO A 214 -6.68 7.22 3.72
N GLN A 215 -7.26 8.37 4.10
CA GLN A 215 -6.63 9.69 4.01
C GLN A 215 -5.48 9.87 5.01
N ASP A 216 -5.58 9.30 6.20
CA ASP A 216 -4.47 9.32 7.17
C ASP A 216 -3.24 8.60 6.58
N MET A 217 -3.45 7.49 5.86
CA MET A 217 -2.37 6.76 5.17
C MET A 217 -1.82 7.53 3.96
N ALA A 218 -2.72 8.19 3.22
CA ALA A 218 -2.34 8.98 2.04
C ALA A 218 -1.41 10.15 2.40
N GLY A 219 -1.62 10.81 3.54
CA GLY A 219 -0.74 11.88 4.02
C GLY A 219 0.72 11.43 4.17
N ALA A 220 0.94 10.25 4.75
CA ALA A 220 2.28 9.67 4.87
C ALA A 220 2.87 9.31 3.51
N CYS A 221 2.06 8.79 2.57
CA CYS A 221 2.52 8.47 1.22
C CYS A 221 2.91 9.72 0.43
N LEU A 222 2.11 10.78 0.49
CA LEU A 222 2.43 12.07 -0.13
C LEU A 222 3.74 12.63 0.41
N TYR A 223 3.93 12.62 1.74
CA TYR A 223 5.19 13.02 2.36
C TYR A 223 6.37 12.20 1.83
N LEU A 224 6.28 10.87 1.87
CA LEU A 224 7.36 9.97 1.45
C LEU A 224 7.68 10.10 -0.05
N ALA A 225 6.70 10.42 -0.88
CA ALA A 225 6.89 10.65 -2.31
C ALA A 225 7.52 12.04 -2.60
N SER A 226 7.29 13.03 -1.74
CA SER A 226 7.68 14.43 -1.95
C SER A 226 9.17 14.68 -1.75
N SER A 227 9.62 15.90 -2.10
CA SER A 227 10.97 16.40 -1.81
C SER A 227 11.26 16.58 -0.33
N LEU A 228 10.23 16.69 0.52
CA LEU A 228 10.37 16.76 1.99
C LEU A 228 11.03 15.51 2.57
N ALA A 229 10.87 14.36 1.90
CA ALA A 229 11.45 13.08 2.29
C ALA A 229 12.73 12.75 1.50
N SER A 230 13.41 13.74 0.93
CA SER A 230 14.60 13.53 0.06
C SER A 230 15.75 12.77 0.75
N TYR A 231 15.83 12.82 2.08
CA TYR A 231 16.84 12.11 2.88
C TYR A 231 16.25 10.93 3.68
N VAL A 232 14.98 10.57 3.43
CA VAL A 232 14.31 9.43 4.06
C VAL A 232 14.44 8.22 3.15
N VAL A 233 15.19 7.21 3.61
CA VAL A 233 15.49 5.99 2.85
C VAL A 233 15.41 4.78 3.78
N GLY A 234 14.68 3.75 3.39
CA GLY A 234 14.54 2.48 4.12
C GLY A 234 13.68 2.57 5.37
N GLN A 235 12.90 3.64 5.56
CA GLN A 235 12.09 3.83 6.75
C GLN A 235 10.66 3.34 6.54
N THR A 236 10.05 2.82 7.59
CA THR A 236 8.62 2.50 7.62
C THR A 236 7.96 3.38 8.68
N ILE A 237 7.07 4.28 8.23
CA ILE A 237 6.32 5.17 9.10
C ILE A 237 5.10 4.43 9.65
N VAL A 238 4.98 4.36 10.96
CA VAL A 238 3.79 3.83 11.62
C VAL A 238 2.70 4.92 11.65
N VAL A 239 1.50 4.56 11.15
CA VAL A 239 0.33 5.46 11.12
C VAL A 239 -0.85 4.69 11.73
N ASP A 240 -0.95 4.72 13.07
CA ASP A 240 -1.80 3.79 13.82
C ASP A 240 -2.57 4.42 14.98
N GLY A 241 -2.55 5.75 15.10
CA GLY A 241 -3.19 6.47 16.20
C GLY A 241 -2.58 6.18 17.57
N GLY A 242 -1.33 5.72 17.62
CA GLY A 242 -0.61 5.39 18.84
C GLY A 242 -0.82 3.94 19.34
N ARG A 243 -1.45 3.08 18.55
CA ARG A 243 -1.76 1.69 18.94
C ARG A 243 -0.54 0.84 19.29
N THR A 244 0.63 1.18 18.82
CA THR A 244 1.88 0.43 19.07
C THR A 244 2.77 1.02 20.15
N LEU A 245 2.31 2.07 20.83
CA LEU A 245 3.00 2.67 21.98
C LEU A 245 2.98 1.75 23.21
#